data_7a449719dae8637e9f17175da1cee1f5
#
_entry.id   7a449719dae8637e9f17175da1cee1f5
#
_cell.length_a   1.000
_cell.length_b   1.000
_cell.length_c   1.000
_cell.angle_alpha   90.00
_cell.angle_beta   90.00
_cell.angle_gamma   90.00
#
_symmetry.space_group_name_H-M   'P 1'
#
loop_
_entity.id
_entity.type
_entity.pdbx_description
1 polymer ?
#
loop_
_entity_poly.entity_id
_entity_poly.type
_entity_poly.pdbx_seq_one_letter_code
_entity_poly.pdbx_strand_id
1 'polypeptide(L)'
;VINITYLPATDPFHAVFRTFVLFPDNAAGKCPVETARILDFYVCFPFLISAFKCPKGLVRAHNSLKRLYPQNTYQITPKPAVLFNRMRGSQIAAISSLISYGFLESGDYKAGIVARTQKDMPAKTAAGVLEYHQDHAELMSFLAELKTYSPYGPNGLKARSELEEHRYDNV
;
A
#
# COMPACT_ATOMS: atom_id res chain seq x y z
N VAL A 1 -16.40 -29.65 -4.80
CA VAL A 1 -16.37 -28.34 -5.50
C VAL A 1 -15.34 -27.47 -4.79
N ILE A 2 -14.17 -27.28 -5.43
CA ILE A 2 -13.13 -26.38 -4.91
C ILE A 2 -13.58 -24.96 -5.25
N ASN A 3 -14.12 -24.24 -4.29
CA ASN A 3 -14.35 -22.80 -4.41
C ASN A 3 -13.00 -22.09 -4.36
N ILE A 4 -12.40 -21.85 -5.50
CA ILE A 4 -11.25 -20.96 -5.62
C ILE A 4 -11.81 -19.54 -5.51
N THR A 5 -11.91 -19.04 -4.30
CA THR A 5 -12.25 -17.64 -4.07
C THR A 5 -11.06 -16.81 -4.51
N TYR A 6 -11.16 -16.20 -5.69
CA TYR A 6 -10.18 -15.24 -6.17
C TYR A 6 -10.08 -14.07 -5.20
N LEU A 7 -8.92 -13.88 -4.58
CA LEU A 7 -8.66 -12.79 -3.66
C LEU A 7 -7.62 -11.85 -4.26
N PRO A 8 -8.01 -10.66 -4.77
CA PRO A 8 -7.09 -9.70 -5.37
C PRO A 8 -5.90 -9.33 -4.49
N ALA A 9 -6.07 -9.42 -3.17
CA ALA A 9 -5.04 -9.16 -2.18
C ALA A 9 -3.81 -10.08 -2.30
N THR A 10 -4.01 -11.33 -2.72
CA THR A 10 -2.95 -12.34 -2.84
C THR A 10 -2.53 -12.61 -4.28
N ASP A 11 -3.09 -11.88 -5.24
CA ASP A 11 -2.74 -11.98 -6.65
C ASP A 11 -1.53 -11.09 -6.97
N PRO A 12 -0.40 -11.66 -7.47
CA PRO A 12 0.79 -10.90 -7.83
C PRO A 12 0.54 -9.86 -8.93
N PHE A 13 -0.34 -10.11 -9.90
CA PHE A 13 -0.66 -9.17 -10.96
C PHE A 13 -1.39 -7.93 -10.43
N HIS A 14 -2.35 -8.14 -9.52
CA HIS A 14 -2.97 -7.02 -8.81
C HIS A 14 -1.98 -6.27 -7.93
N ALA A 15 -1.04 -6.95 -7.29
CA ALA A 15 0.00 -6.32 -6.50
C ALA A 15 0.95 -5.47 -7.35
N VAL A 16 1.27 -5.91 -8.58
CA VAL A 16 2.01 -5.11 -9.57
C VAL A 16 1.25 -3.82 -9.91
N PHE A 17 -0.04 -3.91 -10.22
CA PHE A 17 -0.86 -2.73 -10.51
C PHE A 17 -0.91 -1.76 -9.32
N ARG A 18 -1.16 -2.26 -8.10
CA ARG A 18 -1.18 -1.43 -6.89
C ARG A 18 0.18 -0.79 -6.59
N THR A 19 1.28 -1.48 -6.92
CA THR A 19 2.62 -0.88 -6.82
C THR A 19 2.77 0.30 -7.77
N PHE A 20 2.30 0.21 -9.01
CA PHE A 20 2.27 1.35 -9.93
C PHE A 20 1.34 2.47 -9.45
N VAL A 21 0.21 2.15 -8.84
CA VAL A 21 -0.68 3.15 -8.20
C VAL A 21 0.06 3.95 -7.12
N LEU A 22 0.85 3.28 -6.28
CA LEU A 22 1.63 3.93 -5.21
C LEU A 22 2.86 4.68 -5.72
N PHE A 23 3.40 4.27 -6.87
CA PHE A 23 4.60 4.83 -7.48
C PHE A 23 4.35 5.11 -8.97
N PRO A 24 3.48 6.08 -9.32
CA PRO A 24 3.19 6.43 -10.70
C PRO A 24 4.41 7.02 -11.41
N ASP A 25 4.34 7.11 -12.75
CA ASP A 25 5.38 7.78 -13.54
C ASP A 25 5.54 9.24 -13.08
N ASN A 26 6.76 9.74 -13.11
CA ASN A 26 7.13 11.08 -12.66
C ASN A 26 6.86 11.39 -11.17
N ALA A 27 6.45 10.41 -10.37
CA ALA A 27 6.39 10.59 -8.93
C ALA A 27 7.80 10.55 -8.35
N ALA A 28 8.30 11.71 -7.94
CA ALA A 28 9.48 11.78 -7.09
C ALA A 28 9.11 11.22 -5.73
N GLY A 29 9.41 9.94 -5.48
CA GLY A 29 9.15 9.39 -4.17
C GLY A 29 9.67 7.98 -4.05
N LYS A 30 10.50 7.81 -3.04
CA LYS A 30 10.94 6.50 -2.53
C LYS A 30 10.49 6.37 -1.09
N CYS A 31 10.27 5.15 -0.64
CA CYS A 31 9.96 4.88 0.76
C CYS A 31 10.48 3.49 1.17
N PRO A 32 10.60 3.24 2.48
CA PRO A 32 10.91 1.90 2.99
C PRO A 32 9.93 0.85 2.45
N VAL A 33 10.43 -0.38 2.26
CA VAL A 33 9.60 -1.53 1.80
C VAL A 33 8.41 -1.74 2.73
N GLU A 34 8.59 -1.60 4.04
CA GLU A 34 7.53 -1.72 5.03
C GLU A 34 6.44 -0.66 4.82
N THR A 35 6.84 0.59 4.56
CA THR A 35 5.90 1.67 4.21
C THR A 35 5.12 1.29 2.95
N ALA A 36 5.81 0.90 1.87
CA ALA A 36 5.15 0.51 0.61
C ALA A 36 4.13 -0.61 0.83
N ARG A 37 4.45 -1.63 1.63
CA ARG A 37 3.55 -2.74 1.96
C ARG A 37 2.32 -2.29 2.75
N ILE A 38 2.50 -1.42 3.75
CA ILE A 38 1.40 -0.87 4.55
C ILE A 38 0.47 -0.02 3.68
N LEU A 39 1.03 0.80 2.80
CA LEU A 39 0.22 1.63 1.88
C LEU A 39 -0.53 0.75 0.86
N ASP A 40 0.11 -0.29 0.31
CA ASP A 40 -0.52 -1.28 -0.59
C ASP A 40 -1.71 -1.98 0.08
N PHE A 41 -1.61 -2.29 1.37
CA PHE A 41 -2.72 -2.84 2.14
C PHE A 41 -3.94 -1.92 2.14
N TYR A 42 -3.74 -0.60 2.32
CA TYR A 42 -4.84 0.36 2.31
C TYR A 42 -5.35 0.68 0.89
N VAL A 43 -4.55 0.53 -0.14
CA VAL A 43 -5.04 0.53 -1.54
C VAL A 43 -5.96 -0.66 -1.79
N CYS A 44 -5.60 -1.84 -1.26
CA CYS A 44 -6.40 -3.06 -1.41
C CYS A 44 -7.66 -3.06 -0.54
N PHE A 45 -7.57 -2.53 0.69
CA PHE A 45 -8.63 -2.54 1.69
C PHE A 45 -8.88 -1.13 2.27
N PRO A 46 -9.36 -0.17 1.47
CA PRO A 46 -9.49 1.22 1.92
C PRO A 46 -10.46 1.39 3.11
N PHE A 47 -11.46 0.52 3.25
CA PHE A 47 -12.39 0.55 4.39
C PHE A 47 -11.72 0.23 5.74
N LEU A 48 -10.57 -0.47 5.74
CA LEU A 48 -9.81 -0.78 6.97
C LEU A 48 -9.00 0.42 7.49
N ILE A 49 -8.94 1.53 6.73
CA ILE A 49 -8.31 2.76 7.19
C ILE A 49 -9.01 3.34 8.44
N SER A 50 -10.26 2.96 8.67
CA SER A 50 -11.01 3.35 9.86
C SER A 50 -10.34 2.97 11.18
N ALA A 51 -9.57 1.86 11.20
CA ALA A 51 -8.83 1.38 12.36
C ALA A 51 -7.43 2.01 12.49
N PHE A 52 -6.95 2.76 11.48
CA PHE A 52 -5.64 3.38 11.51
C PHE A 52 -5.56 4.49 12.57
N LYS A 53 -4.50 4.46 13.40
CA LYS A 53 -4.25 5.49 14.43
C LYS A 53 -3.70 6.77 13.79
N CYS A 54 -4.60 7.61 13.32
CA CYS A 54 -4.28 8.77 12.51
C CYS A 54 -3.43 9.82 13.27
N PRO A 55 -2.39 10.39 12.64
CA PRO A 55 -1.70 11.56 13.17
C PRO A 55 -2.63 12.77 13.30
N LYS A 56 -2.39 13.64 14.31
CA LYS A 56 -3.25 14.81 14.56
C LYS A 56 -3.47 15.70 13.34
N GLY A 57 -2.43 15.89 12.52
CA GLY A 57 -2.51 16.74 11.31
C GLY A 57 -3.39 16.17 10.19
N LEU A 58 -3.70 14.87 10.19
CA LEU A 58 -4.45 14.20 9.13
C LEU A 58 -5.89 13.80 9.54
N VAL A 59 -6.33 14.16 10.74
CA VAL A 59 -7.64 13.74 11.30
C VAL A 59 -8.82 14.13 10.39
N ARG A 60 -8.78 15.31 9.75
CA ARG A 60 -9.85 15.76 8.85
C ARG A 60 -9.96 14.85 7.62
N ALA A 61 -8.83 14.59 6.95
CA ALA A 61 -8.76 13.70 5.78
C ALA A 61 -9.16 12.26 6.16
N HIS A 62 -8.67 11.76 7.29
CA HIS A 62 -9.02 10.44 7.81
C HIS A 62 -10.53 10.29 8.07
N ASN A 63 -11.18 11.30 8.66
CA ASN A 63 -12.63 11.28 8.87
C ASN A 63 -13.42 11.34 7.56
N SER A 64 -12.91 12.02 6.53
CA SER A 64 -13.50 11.98 5.18
C SER A 64 -13.43 10.57 4.59
N LEU A 65 -12.27 9.91 4.68
CA LEU A 65 -12.09 8.55 4.18
C LEU A 65 -12.98 7.52 4.88
N LYS A 66 -13.20 7.64 6.19
CA LYS A 66 -14.16 6.78 6.92
C LYS A 66 -15.58 6.86 6.37
N ARG A 67 -15.98 8.03 5.88
CA ARG A 67 -17.32 8.22 5.25
C ARG A 67 -17.35 7.68 3.81
N LEU A 68 -16.25 7.84 3.06
CA LEU A 68 -16.15 7.36 1.68
C LEU A 68 -16.04 5.83 1.61
N TYR A 69 -15.37 5.22 2.58
CA TYR A 69 -15.13 3.78 2.65
C TYR A 69 -15.69 3.19 3.95
N PRO A 70 -17.02 3.13 4.12
CA PRO A 70 -17.63 2.59 5.33
C PRO A 70 -17.36 1.09 5.42
N GLN A 71 -17.11 0.61 6.65
CA GLN A 71 -17.05 -0.82 6.91
C GLN A 71 -18.43 -1.47 6.76
N ASN A 72 -18.49 -2.58 6.02
CA ASN A 72 -19.69 -3.40 5.99
C ASN A 72 -19.75 -4.29 7.23
N THR A 73 -20.60 -3.95 8.18
CA THR A 73 -20.78 -4.69 9.45
C THR A 73 -21.33 -6.10 9.28
N TYR A 74 -21.89 -6.43 8.12
CA TYR A 74 -22.40 -7.77 7.80
C TYR A 74 -21.34 -8.69 7.16
N GLN A 75 -20.18 -8.16 6.82
CA GLN A 75 -19.11 -8.94 6.22
C GLN A 75 -18.10 -9.37 7.28
N ILE A 76 -17.95 -10.69 7.47
CA ILE A 76 -16.91 -11.23 8.34
C ILE A 76 -15.57 -11.03 7.65
N THR A 77 -14.82 -10.04 8.09
CA THR A 77 -13.46 -9.77 7.59
C THR A 77 -12.44 -10.37 8.56
N PRO A 78 -11.45 -11.12 8.08
CA PRO A 78 -10.34 -11.57 8.92
C PRO A 78 -9.65 -10.39 9.59
N LYS A 79 -8.95 -10.61 10.70
CA LYS A 79 -8.16 -9.57 11.37
C LYS A 79 -7.20 -8.89 10.37
N PRO A 80 -7.08 -7.56 10.35
CA PRO A 80 -6.23 -6.83 9.41
C PRO A 80 -4.80 -7.35 9.34
N ALA A 81 -4.18 -7.68 10.48
CA ALA A 81 -2.83 -8.25 10.53
C ALA A 81 -2.73 -9.62 9.81
N VAL A 82 -3.77 -10.45 9.88
CA VAL A 82 -3.82 -11.73 9.17
C VAL A 82 -3.88 -11.53 7.66
N LEU A 83 -4.72 -10.58 7.20
CA LEU A 83 -4.82 -10.21 5.78
C LEU A 83 -3.48 -9.66 5.28
N PHE A 84 -2.88 -8.75 6.04
CA PHE A 84 -1.59 -8.15 5.70
C PHE A 84 -0.48 -9.20 5.56
N ASN A 85 -0.40 -10.15 6.49
CA ASN A 85 0.56 -11.25 6.42
C ASN A 85 0.33 -12.14 5.18
N ARG A 86 -0.92 -12.41 4.80
CA ARG A 86 -1.24 -13.17 3.58
C ARG A 86 -0.82 -12.46 2.31
N MET A 87 -0.84 -11.12 2.28
CA MET A 87 -0.42 -10.32 1.14
C MET A 87 1.09 -10.33 0.91
N ARG A 88 1.89 -10.68 1.92
CA ARG A 88 3.37 -10.56 1.87
C ARG A 88 3.96 -11.21 0.62
N GLY A 89 3.55 -12.44 0.30
CA GLY A 89 4.08 -13.19 -0.85
C GLY A 89 3.83 -12.46 -2.17
N SER A 90 2.59 -12.00 -2.42
CA SER A 90 2.23 -11.27 -3.63
C SER A 90 2.90 -9.89 -3.72
N GLN A 91 3.03 -9.19 -2.60
CA GLN A 91 3.72 -7.90 -2.52
C GLN A 91 5.21 -8.03 -2.90
N ILE A 92 5.92 -8.99 -2.29
CA ILE A 92 7.34 -9.22 -2.59
C ILE A 92 7.53 -9.71 -4.02
N ALA A 93 6.68 -10.60 -4.51
CA ALA A 93 6.73 -11.08 -5.89
C ALA A 93 6.51 -9.94 -6.90
N ALA A 94 5.57 -9.02 -6.63
CA ALA A 94 5.33 -7.85 -7.46
C ALA A 94 6.55 -6.92 -7.52
N ILE A 95 7.12 -6.57 -6.36
CA ILE A 95 8.33 -5.73 -6.29
C ILE A 95 9.49 -6.39 -7.04
N SER A 96 9.73 -7.69 -6.81
CA SER A 96 10.80 -8.44 -7.49
C SER A 96 10.60 -8.47 -9.00
N SER A 97 9.38 -8.68 -9.48
CA SER A 97 9.06 -8.62 -10.91
C SER A 97 9.33 -7.24 -11.50
N LEU A 98 8.88 -6.18 -10.81
CA LEU A 98 9.09 -4.80 -11.28
C LEU A 98 10.56 -4.41 -11.32
N ILE A 99 11.38 -4.92 -10.40
CA ILE A 99 12.83 -4.77 -10.44
C ILE A 99 13.40 -5.51 -11.67
N SER A 100 13.00 -6.76 -11.90
CA SER A 100 13.46 -7.58 -13.02
C SER A 100 13.12 -6.95 -14.37
N TYR A 101 11.98 -6.28 -14.47
CA TYR A 101 11.57 -5.55 -15.66
C TYR A 101 12.13 -4.13 -15.73
N GLY A 102 12.90 -3.69 -14.74
CA GLY A 102 13.56 -2.38 -14.71
C GLY A 102 12.63 -1.20 -14.39
N PHE A 103 11.50 -1.43 -13.76
CA PHE A 103 10.57 -0.36 -13.29
C PHE A 103 10.89 0.14 -11.89
N LEU A 104 11.56 -0.68 -11.06
CA LEU A 104 12.02 -0.30 -9.72
C LEU A 104 13.53 -0.45 -9.61
N GLU A 105 14.15 0.39 -8.78
CA GLU A 105 15.60 0.43 -8.57
C GLU A 105 16.09 -0.74 -7.71
N SER A 106 16.92 -1.58 -8.27
CA SER A 106 17.46 -2.77 -7.59
C SER A 106 18.42 -2.39 -6.46
N GLY A 107 19.20 -1.32 -6.62
CA GLY A 107 20.14 -0.82 -5.61
C GLY A 107 19.43 -0.32 -4.37
N ASP A 108 18.39 0.50 -4.53
CA ASP A 108 17.56 0.99 -3.43
C ASP A 108 16.84 -0.16 -2.72
N TYR A 109 16.34 -1.15 -3.44
CA TYR A 109 15.67 -2.30 -2.84
C TYR A 109 16.59 -3.13 -1.93
N LYS A 110 17.87 -3.30 -2.31
CA LYS A 110 18.87 -3.94 -1.42
C LYS A 110 19.08 -3.18 -0.13
N ALA A 111 18.85 -1.87 -0.13
CA ALA A 111 18.88 -1.01 1.06
C ALA A 111 17.53 -0.94 1.79
N GLY A 112 16.54 -1.77 1.41
CA GLY A 112 15.22 -1.80 2.03
C GLY A 112 14.28 -0.68 1.58
N ILE A 113 14.54 -0.08 0.40
CA ILE A 113 13.79 1.06 -0.13
C ILE A 113 13.17 0.68 -1.48
N VAL A 114 11.93 1.10 -1.69
CA VAL A 114 11.24 1.02 -3.00
C VAL A 114 11.34 2.38 -3.67
N ALA A 115 11.90 2.40 -4.88
CA ALA A 115 12.04 3.59 -5.71
C ALA A 115 11.77 3.27 -7.18
N ARG A 116 11.16 4.21 -7.92
CA ARG A 116 10.95 4.10 -9.37
C ARG A 116 12.25 4.39 -10.12
N THR A 117 12.42 3.69 -11.26
CA THR A 117 13.35 4.09 -12.32
C THR A 117 12.72 5.16 -13.22
N GLN A 118 13.45 5.62 -14.21
CA GLN A 118 12.93 6.53 -15.25
C GLN A 118 12.14 5.80 -16.35
N LYS A 119 11.95 4.48 -16.24
CA LYS A 119 11.22 3.69 -17.24
C LYS A 119 9.73 3.95 -17.11
N ASP A 120 9.11 4.44 -18.19
CA ASP A 120 7.67 4.64 -18.26
C ASP A 120 6.92 3.31 -18.19
N MET A 121 5.79 3.30 -17.51
CA MET A 121 4.92 2.13 -17.49
C MET A 121 4.20 1.95 -18.84
N PRO A 122 3.73 0.72 -19.17
CA PRO A 122 2.96 0.51 -20.39
C PRO A 122 1.71 1.41 -20.45
N ALA A 123 1.41 1.95 -21.62
CA ALA A 123 0.34 2.94 -21.82
C ALA A 123 -1.02 2.52 -21.22
N LYS A 124 -1.40 1.23 -21.38
CA LYS A 124 -2.64 0.69 -20.80
C LYS A 124 -2.60 0.72 -19.26
N THR A 125 -1.45 0.40 -18.68
CA THR A 125 -1.26 0.45 -17.21
C THR A 125 -1.31 1.89 -16.73
N ALA A 126 -0.65 2.82 -17.42
CA ALA A 126 -0.66 4.24 -17.10
C ALA A 126 -2.08 4.83 -17.11
N ALA A 127 -2.90 4.47 -18.12
CA ALA A 127 -4.30 4.87 -18.18
C ALA A 127 -5.11 4.35 -16.99
N GLY A 128 -4.94 3.08 -16.63
CA GLY A 128 -5.63 2.50 -15.46
C GLY A 128 -5.17 3.10 -14.12
N VAL A 129 -3.88 3.43 -13.99
CA VAL A 129 -3.35 4.12 -12.80
C VAL A 129 -3.94 5.54 -12.69
N LEU A 130 -4.02 6.27 -13.81
CA LEU A 130 -4.62 7.60 -13.84
C LEU A 130 -6.10 7.55 -13.44
N GLU A 131 -6.88 6.63 -14.01
CA GLU A 131 -8.28 6.41 -13.66
C GLU A 131 -8.43 6.11 -12.16
N TYR A 132 -7.61 5.20 -11.62
CA TYR A 132 -7.62 4.88 -10.19
C TYR A 132 -7.34 6.11 -9.31
N HIS A 133 -6.37 6.94 -9.69
CA HIS A 133 -6.05 8.18 -8.97
C HIS A 133 -7.19 9.20 -9.02
N GLN A 134 -7.94 9.29 -10.13
CA GLN A 134 -9.11 10.15 -10.25
C GLN A 134 -10.26 9.65 -9.36
N ASP A 135 -10.55 8.36 -9.41
CA ASP A 135 -11.65 7.73 -8.66
C ASP A 135 -11.40 7.70 -7.15
N HIS A 136 -10.12 7.66 -6.73
CA HIS A 136 -9.72 7.54 -5.33
C HIS A 136 -8.82 8.71 -4.86
N ALA A 137 -9.06 9.92 -5.36
CA ALA A 137 -8.18 11.06 -5.16
C ALA A 137 -7.92 11.38 -3.68
N GLU A 138 -8.93 11.32 -2.82
CA GLU A 138 -8.77 11.58 -1.38
C GLU A 138 -7.92 10.49 -0.70
N LEU A 139 -8.13 9.23 -1.06
CA LEU A 139 -7.31 8.11 -0.55
C LEU A 139 -5.86 8.29 -0.97
N MET A 140 -5.62 8.56 -2.26
CA MET A 140 -4.26 8.71 -2.78
C MET A 140 -3.53 9.89 -2.15
N SER A 141 -4.21 11.02 -1.95
CA SER A 141 -3.66 12.17 -1.23
C SER A 141 -3.28 11.80 0.21
N PHE A 142 -4.15 11.10 0.93
CA PHE A 142 -3.88 10.65 2.30
C PHE A 142 -2.69 9.68 2.37
N LEU A 143 -2.62 8.70 1.46
CA LEU A 143 -1.51 7.75 1.40
C LEU A 143 -0.18 8.42 1.02
N ALA A 144 -0.21 9.45 0.16
CA ALA A 144 0.97 10.25 -0.17
C ALA A 144 1.53 10.97 1.06
N GLU A 145 0.67 11.53 1.91
CA GLU A 145 1.08 12.10 3.20
C GLU A 145 1.66 11.03 4.14
N LEU A 146 1.02 9.86 4.25
CA LEU A 146 1.55 8.76 5.07
C LEU A 146 2.91 8.25 4.59
N LYS A 147 3.21 8.33 3.30
CA LYS A 147 4.50 7.94 2.72
C LYS A 147 5.67 8.71 3.33
N THR A 148 5.44 9.92 3.84
CA THR A 148 6.46 10.76 4.48
C THR A 148 6.80 10.33 5.92
N TYR A 149 5.97 9.46 6.52
CA TYR A 149 6.18 9.00 7.90
C TYR A 149 7.14 7.81 7.93
N SER A 150 7.98 7.77 8.99
CA SER A 150 8.78 6.58 9.26
C SER A 150 7.88 5.36 9.50
N PRO A 151 8.24 4.16 9.01
CA PRO A 151 7.53 2.94 9.40
C PRO A 151 7.83 2.52 10.84
N TYR A 152 8.92 2.99 11.44
CA TYR A 152 9.46 2.55 12.72
C TYR A 152 9.16 3.51 13.87
N GLY A 153 9.33 2.98 15.09
CA GLY A 153 9.15 3.72 16.33
C GLY A 153 7.69 3.81 16.80
N PRO A 154 7.46 4.39 18.00
CA PRO A 154 6.14 4.39 18.66
C PRO A 154 5.08 5.20 17.91
N ASN A 155 5.50 6.13 17.07
CA ASN A 155 4.63 6.96 16.23
C ASN A 155 4.73 6.59 14.73
N GLY A 156 5.46 5.53 14.39
CA GLY A 156 5.65 5.07 13.02
C GLY A 156 4.42 4.36 12.45
N LEU A 157 4.44 4.10 11.15
CA LEU A 157 3.29 3.50 10.45
C LEU A 157 2.95 2.09 10.96
N LYS A 158 3.94 1.28 11.36
CA LYS A 158 3.71 -0.04 11.96
C LYS A 158 2.89 0.06 13.25
N ALA A 159 3.29 0.94 14.16
CA ALA A 159 2.58 1.17 15.41
C ALA A 159 1.17 1.76 15.20
N ARG A 160 1.00 2.60 14.18
CA ARG A 160 -0.28 3.24 13.85
C ARG A 160 -1.24 2.32 13.13
N SER A 161 -0.73 1.43 12.27
CA SER A 161 -1.55 0.49 11.52
C SER A 161 -1.89 -0.78 12.29
N GLU A 162 -1.06 -1.16 13.25
CA GLU A 162 -1.15 -2.44 14.00
C GLU A 162 -1.15 -3.69 13.08
N LEU A 163 -0.60 -3.55 11.86
CA LEU A 163 -0.52 -4.63 10.87
C LEU A 163 0.67 -5.56 11.08
N GLU A 164 1.76 -5.03 11.65
CA GLU A 164 2.97 -5.79 12.01
C GLU A 164 3.33 -5.56 13.48
N GLU A 165 4.03 -6.52 14.09
CA GLU A 165 4.61 -6.30 15.40
C GLU A 165 5.72 -5.26 15.30
N HIS A 166 5.59 -4.18 16.05
CA HIS A 166 6.56 -3.07 16.09
C HIS A 166 7.46 -3.10 17.32
N ARG A 167 7.24 -4.06 18.25
CA ARG A 167 7.92 -4.14 19.55
C ARG A 167 9.42 -4.44 19.45
N TYR A 168 9.86 -4.99 18.32
CA TYR A 168 11.25 -5.40 18.08
C TYR A 168 11.96 -4.54 17.04
N ASP A 169 11.36 -3.43 16.60
CA ASP A 169 12.04 -2.50 15.73
C ASP A 169 13.13 -1.76 16.53
N ASN A 170 14.38 -2.08 16.26
CA ASN A 170 15.50 -1.29 16.78
C ASN A 170 15.45 0.09 16.10
N VAL A 171 15.35 1.13 16.91
CA VAL A 171 15.37 2.54 16.48
C VAL A 171 16.80 2.95 16.15
#